data_37d0d30157d6d4007cb582f941cad19d
#
_entry.id   37d0d30157d6d4007cb582f941cad19d
#
_cell.length_a   1.000
_cell.length_b   1.000
_cell.length_c   1.000
_cell.angle_alpha   90.00
_cell.angle_beta   90.00
_cell.angle_gamma   90.00
#
_symmetry.space_group_name_H-M   'P 1'
#
loop_
_entity.id
_entity.type
_entity.pdbx_description
1 polymer ?
#
loop_
_entity_poly.entity_id
_entity_poly.type
_entity_poly.pdbx_seq_one_letter_code
_entity_poly.pdbx_strand_id
1 'polypeptide(L)'
;TQDSDADGVGDNADAFPNDATETLDSDLDGVGDNSDWAPNDASESADTDSDGVGDNADAFPNDATETQDSDLDGVGDNADAFPNDATEVSDTDGDGVGDNADAFDDDPTETTDSDGDGTGDNSDVFPDDASETEDTDEDGVGNNADAFDNDPTETADSE
;
A
#
# COMPACT_ATOMS: atom_id res chain seq x y z
N THR A 1 -38.94 29.86 32.54
CA THR A 1 -37.73 29.86 31.67
C THR A 1 -38.24 29.70 30.23
N GLN A 2 -37.67 30.45 29.32
CA GLN A 2 -37.97 30.29 27.89
C GLN A 2 -37.44 28.89 27.45
N ASP A 3 -38.20 28.25 26.58
CA ASP A 3 -37.92 26.96 25.98
C ASP A 3 -38.29 27.16 24.50
N SER A 4 -37.28 27.37 23.64
CA SER A 4 -37.47 27.92 22.31
C SER A 4 -37.85 26.84 21.27
N ASP A 5 -37.45 25.61 21.48
CA ASP A 5 -37.75 24.46 20.61
C ASP A 5 -38.82 23.50 21.20
N ALA A 6 -39.18 23.74 22.50
CA ALA A 6 -40.21 23.01 23.22
C ALA A 6 -39.90 21.50 23.45
N ASP A 7 -38.63 21.19 23.69
CA ASP A 7 -38.15 19.86 24.04
C ASP A 7 -38.30 19.51 25.54
N GLY A 8 -38.52 20.53 26.37
CA GLY A 8 -38.69 20.42 27.82
C GLY A 8 -37.46 20.85 28.64
N VAL A 9 -36.39 21.23 28.01
CA VAL A 9 -35.22 21.88 28.60
C VAL A 9 -35.27 23.39 28.32
N GLY A 10 -34.95 24.22 29.26
CA GLY A 10 -35.04 25.66 29.03
C GLY A 10 -33.73 26.18 28.44
N ASP A 11 -33.83 27.24 27.59
CA ASP A 11 -32.73 27.82 26.81
C ASP A 11 -31.42 28.07 27.61
N ASN A 12 -31.49 28.26 28.92
CA ASN A 12 -30.29 28.51 29.74
C ASN A 12 -29.57 27.25 30.18
N ALA A 13 -30.19 26.10 30.04
CA ALA A 13 -29.65 24.80 30.45
C ALA A 13 -29.45 23.86 29.25
N ASP A 14 -29.87 24.33 28.09
CA ASP A 14 -29.82 23.64 26.83
C ASP A 14 -28.62 24.08 25.99
N ALA A 15 -27.81 23.14 25.53
CA ALA A 15 -26.67 23.43 24.66
C ALA A 15 -27.15 23.81 23.22
N PHE A 16 -28.34 23.35 22.86
CA PHE A 16 -28.93 23.53 21.49
C PHE A 16 -30.35 24.11 21.56
N PRO A 17 -30.57 25.36 22.05
CA PRO A 17 -31.88 25.92 22.36
C PRO A 17 -32.85 26.12 21.18
N ASN A 18 -32.51 25.66 19.97
CA ASN A 18 -33.34 25.71 18.78
C ASN A 18 -33.40 24.36 18.08
N ASP A 19 -32.94 23.28 18.71
CA ASP A 19 -32.97 21.92 18.16
C ASP A 19 -33.53 20.93 19.20
N ALA A 20 -34.81 20.68 19.13
CA ALA A 20 -35.54 19.80 20.05
C ALA A 20 -35.07 18.32 20.03
N THR A 21 -34.08 17.97 19.26
CA THR A 21 -33.50 16.62 19.22
C THR A 21 -32.20 16.52 20.01
N GLU A 22 -31.64 17.67 20.38
CA GLU A 22 -30.36 17.78 21.11
C GLU A 22 -30.54 18.64 22.36
N THR A 23 -29.92 18.25 23.45
CA THR A 23 -29.94 19.03 24.72
C THR A 23 -28.57 19.16 25.35
N LEU A 24 -27.67 18.26 25.06
CA LEU A 24 -26.34 18.18 25.65
C LEU A 24 -25.26 18.22 24.58
N ASP A 25 -24.13 18.78 24.95
CA ASP A 25 -22.88 18.75 24.21
C ASP A 25 -21.79 18.49 25.27
N SER A 26 -21.43 17.22 25.43
CA SER A 26 -20.63 16.81 26.61
C SER A 26 -19.15 17.13 26.47
N ASP A 27 -18.62 17.23 25.24
CA ASP A 27 -17.22 17.54 24.98
C ASP A 27 -17.00 18.94 24.40
N LEU A 28 -18.10 19.62 24.03
CA LEU A 28 -18.13 21.02 23.59
C LEU A 28 -17.53 21.22 22.17
N ASP A 29 -17.73 20.27 21.29
CA ASP A 29 -17.32 20.36 19.89
C ASP A 29 -18.36 21.05 18.97
N GLY A 30 -19.60 21.19 19.47
CA GLY A 30 -20.72 21.83 18.77
C GLY A 30 -21.66 20.83 18.07
N VAL A 31 -21.45 19.55 18.23
CA VAL A 31 -22.37 18.47 17.86
C VAL A 31 -23.06 17.97 19.13
N GLY A 32 -24.36 17.72 19.06
CA GLY A 32 -25.12 17.24 20.21
C GLY A 32 -24.88 15.76 20.49
N ASP A 33 -24.91 15.38 21.77
CA ASP A 33 -24.64 14.01 22.22
C ASP A 33 -25.46 12.92 21.50
N ASN A 34 -26.65 13.26 20.98
CA ASN A 34 -27.47 12.29 20.28
C ASN A 34 -27.07 12.10 18.81
N SER A 35 -26.48 13.12 18.20
CA SER A 35 -26.03 13.10 16.81
C SER A 35 -24.53 12.82 16.69
N ASP A 36 -23.82 12.89 17.81
CA ASP A 36 -22.39 12.69 17.90
C ASP A 36 -22.05 11.21 18.04
N TRP A 37 -21.19 10.72 17.18
CA TRP A 37 -20.66 9.36 17.25
C TRP A 37 -19.74 9.18 18.49
N ALA A 38 -19.02 10.21 18.89
CA ALA A 38 -18.05 10.17 20.00
C ALA A 38 -18.33 11.26 21.07
N PRO A 39 -19.49 11.25 21.80
CA PRO A 39 -19.97 12.36 22.64
C PRO A 39 -19.08 12.76 23.83
N ASN A 40 -17.87 12.28 23.92
CA ASN A 40 -16.90 12.62 24.96
C ASN A 40 -15.51 12.88 24.37
N ASP A 41 -15.41 13.00 23.03
CA ASP A 41 -14.16 13.28 22.33
C ASP A 41 -14.36 14.36 21.27
N ALA A 42 -14.14 15.61 21.65
CA ALA A 42 -14.29 16.79 20.80
C ALA A 42 -13.40 16.80 19.54
N SER A 43 -12.61 15.79 19.31
CA SER A 43 -11.85 15.63 18.07
C SER A 43 -12.56 14.75 17.04
N GLU A 44 -13.63 14.04 17.45
CA GLU A 44 -14.36 13.10 16.59
C GLU A 44 -15.87 13.29 16.78
N SER A 45 -16.59 13.41 15.69
CA SER A 45 -18.06 13.53 15.72
C SER A 45 -18.79 12.62 14.75
N ALA A 46 -18.07 11.98 13.84
CA ALA A 46 -18.61 11.06 12.84
C ALA A 46 -17.71 9.85 12.64
N ASP A 47 -18.32 8.76 12.23
CA ASP A 47 -17.69 7.53 11.73
C ASP A 47 -18.52 7.12 10.49
N THR A 48 -18.07 7.58 9.32
CA THR A 48 -18.88 7.55 8.10
C THR A 48 -19.05 6.16 7.53
N ASP A 49 -18.05 5.29 7.63
CA ASP A 49 -18.11 3.92 7.11
C ASP A 49 -18.41 2.87 8.20
N SER A 50 -18.42 3.32 9.48
CA SER A 50 -18.81 2.51 10.63
C SER A 50 -17.84 1.36 10.97
N ASP A 51 -16.55 1.60 10.80
CA ASP A 51 -15.50 0.64 11.16
C ASP A 51 -15.05 0.76 12.62
N GLY A 52 -15.42 1.86 13.31
CA GLY A 52 -15.10 2.12 14.71
C GLY A 52 -13.93 3.08 14.93
N VAL A 53 -13.41 3.69 13.86
CA VAL A 53 -12.47 4.81 13.89
C VAL A 53 -13.22 6.07 13.44
N GLY A 54 -13.02 7.18 14.09
CA GLY A 54 -13.68 8.44 13.71
C GLY A 54 -13.05 9.05 12.45
N ASP A 55 -13.87 9.78 11.67
CA ASP A 55 -13.49 10.34 10.37
C ASP A 55 -12.21 11.20 10.40
N ASN A 56 -11.90 11.83 11.55
CA ASN A 56 -10.71 12.66 11.65
C ASN A 56 -9.43 11.88 11.99
N ALA A 57 -9.57 10.72 12.63
CA ALA A 57 -8.48 9.82 12.97
C ALA A 57 -8.23 8.77 11.87
N ASP A 58 -9.20 8.62 10.97
CA ASP A 58 -9.18 7.65 9.89
C ASP A 58 -8.53 8.22 8.62
N ALA A 59 -7.54 7.52 8.09
CA ALA A 59 -6.93 7.86 6.81
C ALA A 59 -7.90 7.62 5.62
N PHE A 60 -8.89 6.72 5.81
CA PHE A 60 -9.85 6.31 4.77
C PHE A 60 -11.31 6.36 5.25
N PRO A 61 -11.88 7.54 5.60
CA PRO A 61 -13.18 7.69 6.27
C PRO A 61 -14.40 7.19 5.48
N ASN A 62 -14.24 6.54 4.37
CA ASN A 62 -15.28 5.97 3.53
C ASN A 62 -15.00 4.52 3.15
N ASP A 63 -14.00 3.88 3.76
CA ASP A 63 -13.62 2.49 3.48
C ASP A 63 -13.38 1.71 4.77
N ALA A 64 -14.42 1.09 5.28
CA ALA A 64 -14.42 0.30 6.52
C ALA A 64 -13.45 -0.89 6.56
N THR A 65 -12.62 -1.07 5.55
CA THR A 65 -11.57 -2.09 5.53
C THR A 65 -10.18 -1.53 5.76
N GLU A 66 -10.05 -0.19 5.72
CA GLU A 66 -8.79 0.54 5.88
C GLU A 66 -8.96 1.65 6.91
N THR A 67 -8.00 1.81 7.78
CA THR A 67 -7.98 2.89 8.79
C THR A 67 -6.67 3.67 8.82
N GLN A 68 -5.62 3.09 8.28
CA GLN A 68 -4.28 3.65 8.34
C GLN A 68 -3.61 3.63 6.96
N ASP A 69 -2.75 4.61 6.75
CA ASP A 69 -1.83 4.74 5.64
C ASP A 69 -0.48 5.17 6.23
N SER A 70 0.37 4.19 6.49
CA SER A 70 1.58 4.41 7.30
C SER A 70 2.69 5.15 6.55
N ASP A 71 2.75 5.04 5.23
CA ASP A 71 3.76 5.70 4.39
C ASP A 71 3.22 6.85 3.54
N LEU A 72 1.88 7.02 3.54
CA LEU A 72 1.16 8.11 2.89
C LEU A 72 1.20 8.07 1.36
N ASP A 73 1.14 6.89 0.78
CA ASP A 73 1.07 6.71 -0.67
C ASP A 73 -0.37 6.70 -1.22
N GLY A 74 -1.36 6.58 -0.32
CA GLY A 74 -2.79 6.59 -0.65
C GLY A 74 -3.42 5.20 -0.75
N VAL A 75 -2.68 4.16 -0.42
CA VAL A 75 -3.17 2.78 -0.22
C VAL A 75 -3.17 2.48 1.27
N GLY A 76 -4.20 1.81 1.76
CA GLY A 76 -4.29 1.48 3.17
C GLY A 76 -3.40 0.30 3.55
N ASP A 77 -2.91 0.32 4.80
CA ASP A 77 -1.98 -0.68 5.33
C ASP A 77 -2.46 -2.14 5.15
N ASN A 78 -3.78 -2.38 5.05
CA ASN A 78 -4.31 -3.73 4.87
C ASN A 78 -4.30 -4.19 3.40
N ALA A 79 -4.38 -3.24 2.46
CA ALA A 79 -4.38 -3.52 1.02
C ALA A 79 -2.96 -3.43 0.43
N ASP A 80 -2.03 -2.82 1.18
CA ASP A 80 -0.66 -2.59 0.76
C ASP A 80 0.25 -3.77 1.15
N ALA A 81 0.98 -4.31 0.18
CA ALA A 81 2.00 -5.33 0.43
C ALA A 81 3.23 -4.76 1.16
N PHE A 82 3.46 -3.44 1.06
CA PHE A 82 4.61 -2.73 1.64
C PHE A 82 4.21 -1.50 2.45
N PRO A 83 3.45 -1.62 3.57
CA PRO A 83 2.83 -0.50 4.29
C PRO A 83 3.80 0.52 4.94
N ASN A 84 5.06 0.48 4.61
CA ASN A 84 6.08 1.41 5.09
C ASN A 84 7.01 1.88 3.95
N ASP A 85 6.65 1.63 2.70
CA ASP A 85 7.41 2.03 1.52
C ASP A 85 6.52 2.62 0.43
N ALA A 86 6.28 3.91 0.49
CA ALA A 86 5.44 4.68 -0.43
C ALA A 86 5.85 4.61 -1.93
N THR A 87 6.80 3.80 -2.29
CA THR A 87 7.18 3.54 -3.68
C THR A 87 6.71 2.19 -4.18
N GLU A 88 6.24 1.33 -3.27
CA GLU A 88 5.77 -0.03 -3.55
C GLU A 88 4.39 -0.25 -2.92
N VAL A 89 3.50 -0.89 -3.65
CA VAL A 89 2.13 -1.19 -3.22
C VAL A 89 1.81 -2.68 -3.37
N SER A 90 2.31 -3.29 -4.41
CA SER A 90 2.03 -4.68 -4.78
C SER A 90 3.28 -5.52 -4.86
N ASP A 91 3.08 -6.82 -4.60
CA ASP A 91 4.05 -7.89 -4.72
C ASP A 91 3.27 -9.05 -5.40
N THR A 92 3.34 -9.08 -6.73
CA THR A 92 2.45 -9.93 -7.54
C THR A 92 2.78 -11.41 -7.41
N ASP A 93 4.06 -11.77 -7.28
CA ASP A 93 4.49 -13.16 -7.14
C ASP A 93 4.81 -13.58 -5.70
N GLY A 94 4.91 -12.61 -4.77
CA GLY A 94 5.04 -12.86 -3.34
C GLY A 94 6.46 -13.19 -2.87
N ASP A 95 7.48 -12.72 -3.59
CA ASP A 95 8.88 -12.97 -3.24
C ASP A 95 9.47 -11.97 -2.23
N GLY A 96 8.76 -10.85 -2.00
CA GLY A 96 9.12 -9.79 -1.06
C GLY A 96 9.84 -8.60 -1.69
N VAL A 97 9.92 -8.53 -3.01
CA VAL A 97 10.29 -7.35 -3.78
C VAL A 97 9.02 -6.78 -4.40
N GLY A 98 8.87 -5.47 -4.38
CA GLY A 98 7.68 -4.83 -4.94
C GLY A 98 7.74 -4.74 -6.46
N ASP A 99 6.56 -4.77 -7.09
CA ASP A 99 6.42 -4.76 -8.56
C ASP A 99 7.16 -3.59 -9.24
N ASN A 100 7.37 -2.46 -8.55
CA ASN A 100 8.11 -1.33 -9.13
C ASN A 100 9.63 -1.51 -9.09
N ALA A 101 10.12 -2.31 -8.16
CA ALA A 101 11.55 -2.60 -7.98
C ALA A 101 11.95 -3.93 -8.62
N ASP A 102 10.98 -4.78 -8.95
CA ASP A 102 11.16 -6.09 -9.55
C ASP A 102 11.25 -5.99 -11.08
N ALA A 103 12.21 -6.64 -11.67
CA ALA A 103 12.30 -6.79 -13.13
C ALA A 103 11.40 -7.92 -13.66
N PHE A 104 10.90 -8.80 -12.78
CA PHE A 104 10.15 -10.00 -13.10
C PHE A 104 8.94 -10.23 -12.19
N ASP A 105 7.98 -9.32 -12.16
CA ASP A 105 6.80 -9.27 -11.27
C ASP A 105 5.99 -10.58 -11.16
N ASP A 106 6.14 -11.51 -12.06
CA ASP A 106 5.42 -12.78 -12.11
C ASP A 106 6.31 -14.01 -11.78
N ASP A 107 7.60 -13.82 -11.48
CA ASP A 107 8.56 -14.93 -11.24
C ASP A 107 9.30 -14.80 -9.89
N PRO A 108 8.80 -15.44 -8.81
CA PRO A 108 9.37 -15.32 -7.46
C PRO A 108 10.77 -15.91 -7.30
N THR A 109 11.45 -16.25 -8.38
CA THR A 109 12.83 -16.72 -8.37
C THR A 109 13.81 -15.74 -9.00
N GLU A 110 13.29 -14.70 -9.66
CA GLU A 110 14.05 -13.65 -10.32
C GLU A 110 13.56 -12.28 -9.84
N THR A 111 14.47 -11.36 -9.57
CA THR A 111 14.12 -9.99 -9.15
C THR A 111 14.91 -8.94 -9.91
N THR A 112 16.02 -9.31 -10.52
CA THR A 112 16.93 -8.40 -11.19
C THR A 112 17.30 -8.91 -12.58
N ASP A 113 17.49 -7.97 -13.49
CA ASP A 113 18.03 -8.15 -14.82
C ASP A 113 19.11 -7.07 -15.01
N SER A 114 20.34 -7.43 -14.69
CA SER A 114 21.43 -6.46 -14.56
C SER A 114 21.89 -5.86 -15.89
N ASP A 115 21.79 -6.60 -16.99
CA ASP A 115 22.18 -6.15 -18.31
C ASP A 115 21.00 -5.81 -19.25
N GLY A 116 19.76 -6.17 -18.85
CA GLY A 116 18.54 -5.79 -19.53
C GLY A 116 18.20 -6.63 -20.77
N ASP A 117 18.62 -7.87 -20.81
CA ASP A 117 18.36 -8.76 -21.94
C ASP A 117 17.05 -9.54 -21.84
N GLY A 118 16.42 -9.53 -20.64
CA GLY A 118 15.16 -10.21 -20.34
C GLY A 118 15.31 -11.58 -19.71
N THR A 119 16.54 -11.96 -19.32
CA THR A 119 16.84 -13.14 -18.51
C THR A 119 17.22 -12.66 -17.12
N GLY A 120 16.66 -13.26 -16.06
CA GLY A 120 16.98 -12.86 -14.71
C GLY A 120 18.37 -13.31 -14.27
N ASP A 121 19.01 -12.50 -13.42
CA ASP A 121 20.38 -12.72 -12.96
C ASP A 121 20.61 -14.11 -12.35
N ASN A 122 19.57 -14.74 -11.78
CA ASN A 122 19.70 -16.08 -11.21
C ASN A 122 19.68 -17.19 -12.28
N SER A 123 19.03 -16.94 -13.40
CA SER A 123 18.91 -17.89 -14.52
C SER A 123 19.95 -17.62 -15.60
N ASP A 124 20.56 -16.42 -15.57
CA ASP A 124 21.57 -16.02 -16.53
C ASP A 124 22.98 -16.47 -16.11
N VAL A 125 23.67 -17.14 -17.02
CA VAL A 125 25.08 -17.53 -16.81
C VAL A 125 26.02 -16.32 -16.94
N PHE A 126 25.59 -15.26 -17.65
CA PHE A 126 26.34 -14.05 -17.93
C PHE A 126 25.55 -12.76 -17.54
N PRO A 127 25.22 -12.54 -16.25
CA PRO A 127 24.29 -11.48 -15.82
C PRO A 127 24.75 -10.04 -16.08
N ASP A 128 25.90 -9.84 -16.66
CA ASP A 128 26.48 -8.54 -17.02
C ASP A 128 26.71 -8.40 -18.54
N ASP A 129 26.28 -9.38 -19.37
CA ASP A 129 26.50 -9.37 -20.81
C ASP A 129 25.21 -9.73 -21.60
N ALA A 130 24.42 -8.71 -21.90
CA ALA A 130 23.15 -8.80 -22.66
C ALA A 130 23.20 -9.49 -24.04
N SER A 131 24.34 -9.99 -24.44
CA SER A 131 24.48 -10.79 -25.67
C SER A 131 24.56 -12.29 -25.43
N GLU A 132 24.72 -12.71 -24.16
CA GLU A 132 24.89 -14.10 -23.76
C GLU A 132 24.01 -14.43 -22.57
N THR A 133 23.35 -15.57 -22.58
CA THR A 133 22.53 -16.06 -21.45
C THR A 133 22.84 -17.50 -21.05
N GLU A 134 23.48 -18.25 -21.95
CA GLU A 134 23.75 -19.67 -21.76
C GLU A 134 25.21 -20.01 -22.11
N ASP A 135 25.78 -20.98 -21.40
CA ASP A 135 27.05 -21.63 -21.65
C ASP A 135 26.83 -23.15 -21.56
N THR A 136 26.62 -23.78 -22.70
CA THR A 136 26.16 -25.18 -22.77
C THR A 136 27.24 -26.19 -22.34
N ASP A 137 28.51 -25.90 -22.58
CA ASP A 137 29.63 -26.80 -22.27
C ASP A 137 30.48 -26.33 -21.09
N GLU A 138 30.11 -25.14 -20.49
CA GLU A 138 30.72 -24.59 -19.28
C GLU A 138 32.22 -24.23 -19.44
N ASP A 139 32.61 -23.75 -20.63
CA ASP A 139 34.00 -23.32 -20.86
C ASP A 139 34.26 -21.85 -20.53
N GLY A 140 33.17 -21.08 -20.25
CA GLY A 140 33.22 -19.67 -19.90
C GLY A 140 33.06 -18.73 -21.09
N VAL A 141 32.71 -19.22 -22.25
CA VAL A 141 32.29 -18.45 -23.43
C VAL A 141 30.81 -18.72 -23.67
N GLY A 142 30.01 -17.67 -23.86
CA GLY A 142 28.57 -17.82 -24.08
C GLY A 142 28.27 -18.40 -25.47
N ASN A 143 27.13 -19.10 -25.57
CA ASN A 143 26.74 -19.83 -26.80
C ASN A 143 26.68 -18.97 -28.05
N ASN A 144 26.40 -17.66 -27.94
CA ASN A 144 26.37 -16.76 -29.10
C ASN A 144 27.77 -16.35 -29.58
N ALA A 145 28.75 -16.35 -28.70
CA ALA A 145 30.15 -16.03 -29.00
C ALA A 145 30.96 -17.28 -29.32
N ASP A 146 30.48 -18.46 -28.90
CA ASP A 146 31.17 -19.72 -29.12
C ASP A 146 30.79 -20.34 -30.47
N ALA A 147 31.78 -20.76 -31.24
CA ALA A 147 31.60 -21.49 -32.49
C ALA A 147 31.35 -23.00 -32.28
N PHE A 148 31.56 -23.51 -31.07
CA PHE A 148 31.51 -24.93 -30.71
C PHE A 148 30.80 -25.18 -29.36
N ASP A 149 29.61 -24.70 -29.18
CA ASP A 149 28.76 -24.69 -27.95
C ASP A 149 28.67 -26.02 -27.19
N ASN A 150 29.30 -27.09 -27.65
CA ASN A 150 29.26 -28.41 -27.01
C ASN A 150 30.67 -29.01 -26.86
N ASP A 151 31.75 -28.24 -27.09
CA ASP A 151 33.15 -28.72 -26.97
C ASP A 151 33.96 -27.77 -26.07
N PRO A 152 34.03 -28.03 -24.74
CA PRO A 152 34.67 -27.14 -23.78
C PRO A 152 36.20 -26.98 -23.96
N THR A 153 36.71 -27.36 -25.09
CA THR A 153 38.14 -27.20 -25.45
C THR A 153 38.37 -26.31 -26.66
N GLU A 154 37.32 -25.92 -27.38
CA GLU A 154 37.36 -25.13 -28.60
C GLU A 154 36.35 -23.97 -28.51
N THR A 155 36.81 -22.75 -28.49
CA THR A 155 35.97 -21.54 -28.37
C THR A 155 35.91 -20.73 -29.66
N ALA A 156 36.77 -20.99 -30.60
CA ALA A 156 36.87 -20.27 -31.87
C ALA A 156 37.29 -21.18 -33.02
N ASP A 157 36.74 -20.86 -34.20
CA ASP A 157 37.12 -21.52 -35.44
C ASP A 157 38.60 -21.21 -35.73
N SER A 158 39.47 -22.22 -35.73
CA SER A 158 40.87 -22.05 -36.10
C SER A 158 41.01 -22.14 -37.63
N GLU A 159 41.19 -20.96 -38.30
CA GLU A 159 41.57 -20.91 -39.71
C GLU A 159 42.93 -21.55 -40.00
#